data_a905dbce51e482ae2d07c1142198fa6a
#
_entry.id   a905dbce51e482ae2d07c1142198fa6a
#
_cell.length_a   1.000
_cell.length_b   1.000
_cell.length_c   1.000
_cell.angle_alpha   90.00
_cell.angle_beta   90.00
_cell.angle_gamma   90.00
#
_symmetry.space_group_name_H-M   'P 1'
#
loop_
_entity.id
_entity.type
_entity.pdbx_description
1 polymer ?
#
loop_
_entity_poly.entity_id
_entity_poly.type
_entity_poly.pdbx_seq_one_letter_code
_entity_poly.pdbx_strand_id
1 'polypeptide(L)'
;MRFVNLHHHSTFSFGDGFGTPTQHVQRAVELGYSAITLTEHGLGSVSSHWQLEKEALKAGIKPIFGLEAYCGAVDEEYRGQYKNHLTILAKDQDGYRNLSRIVTQSYLDYHYHPTVSGRSLASSATGLIVLSGCSGSLLACRLLGGKGTPEHNDAPDYDAASKVIGRFVAWFGEAYYLEVQNFPELERICAINKAFEKLGKEYGIRLVVTNDVHYPTMDDAEMQAVLHAVHRGKHSVDDVMREWNYAVPLCLPASDRELADRLVRTGMSKRAVHEAIETSADIAARCNVTLPKAERLHYPISEEDLVPWT
;
A
#
# COMPACT_ATOMS: atom_id res chain seq x y z
N MET A 1 -10.75 -16.10 -9.80
CA MET A 1 -11.01 -14.77 -9.25
C MET A 1 -10.33 -13.75 -10.15
N ARG A 2 -10.98 -12.63 -10.48
CA ARG A 2 -10.38 -11.53 -11.27
C ARG A 2 -9.65 -10.52 -10.40
N PHE A 3 -10.22 -10.25 -9.23
CA PHE A 3 -9.61 -9.33 -8.28
C PHE A 3 -8.21 -9.75 -7.87
N VAL A 4 -7.29 -8.79 -7.84
CA VAL A 4 -5.95 -8.94 -7.27
C VAL A 4 -5.78 -7.85 -6.21
N ASN A 5 -5.52 -8.24 -4.96
CA ASN A 5 -5.26 -7.27 -3.90
C ASN A 5 -3.89 -6.62 -4.08
N LEU A 6 -3.85 -5.29 -4.14
CA LEU A 6 -2.65 -4.50 -4.41
C LEU A 6 -2.15 -3.72 -3.18
N HIS A 7 -2.77 -3.91 -2.02
CA HIS A 7 -2.41 -3.29 -0.74
C HIS A 7 -2.44 -4.35 0.35
N HIS A 8 -1.27 -4.76 0.85
CA HIS A 8 -1.15 -5.98 1.65
C HIS A 8 0.09 -5.94 2.54
N HIS A 9 -0.10 -6.25 3.81
CA HIS A 9 0.92 -6.26 4.85
C HIS A 9 1.15 -7.66 5.39
N SER A 10 2.40 -7.95 5.72
CA SER A 10 2.82 -9.13 6.45
C SER A 10 3.49 -8.73 7.76
N THR A 11 4.07 -9.71 8.46
CA THR A 11 4.88 -9.46 9.67
C THR A 11 6.06 -8.52 9.45
N PHE A 12 6.41 -8.20 8.19
CA PHE A 12 7.42 -7.18 7.84
C PHE A 12 6.90 -5.74 8.00
N SER A 13 5.59 -5.53 8.05
CA SER A 13 4.98 -4.29 8.57
C SER A 13 4.99 -4.35 10.09
N PHE A 14 6.16 -4.09 10.67
CA PHE A 14 6.48 -4.33 12.07
C PHE A 14 5.48 -3.68 13.04
N GLY A 15 4.90 -4.51 13.91
CA GLY A 15 3.92 -4.08 14.92
C GLY A 15 2.54 -3.77 14.35
N ASP A 16 2.27 -4.13 13.08
CA ASP A 16 1.03 -3.85 12.38
C ASP A 16 0.48 -5.08 11.63
N GLY A 17 1.22 -5.64 10.69
CA GLY A 17 0.82 -6.85 9.97
C GLY A 17 1.14 -8.13 10.75
N PHE A 18 0.27 -9.13 10.66
CA PHE A 18 0.44 -10.48 11.18
C PHE A 18 0.53 -11.51 10.06
N GLY A 19 1.30 -12.57 10.26
CA GLY A 19 1.53 -13.63 9.30
C GLY A 19 2.74 -13.38 8.39
N THR A 20 3.49 -14.45 8.14
CA THR A 20 4.66 -14.42 7.24
C THR A 20 4.24 -14.33 5.78
N PRO A 21 5.09 -13.86 4.86
CA PRO A 21 4.81 -13.91 3.42
C PRO A 21 4.39 -15.30 2.93
N THR A 22 4.95 -16.37 3.52
CA THR A 22 4.56 -17.75 3.19
C THR A 22 3.10 -18.04 3.52
N GLN A 23 2.61 -17.62 4.70
CA GLN A 23 1.22 -17.82 5.12
C GLN A 23 0.25 -17.02 4.22
N HIS A 24 0.59 -15.78 3.88
CA HIS A 24 -0.20 -14.97 2.97
C HIS A 24 -0.25 -15.56 1.55
N VAL A 25 0.87 -16.07 1.03
CA VAL A 25 0.92 -16.77 -0.27
C VAL A 25 0.04 -18.03 -0.23
N GLN A 26 0.14 -18.85 0.81
CA GLN A 26 -0.70 -20.04 0.98
C GLN A 26 -2.18 -19.67 0.97
N ARG A 27 -2.56 -18.63 1.73
CA ARG A 27 -3.94 -18.17 1.75
C ARG A 27 -4.43 -17.66 0.40
N ALA A 28 -3.61 -16.93 -0.34
CA ALA A 28 -3.95 -16.48 -1.69
C ALA A 28 -4.21 -17.67 -2.63
N VAL A 29 -3.37 -18.70 -2.56
CA VAL A 29 -3.55 -19.94 -3.36
C VAL A 29 -4.84 -20.70 -2.99
N GLU A 30 -5.13 -20.85 -1.69
CA GLU A 30 -6.37 -21.48 -1.20
C GLU A 30 -7.63 -20.80 -1.75
N LEU A 31 -7.59 -19.47 -1.86
CA LEU A 31 -8.69 -18.66 -2.38
C LEU A 31 -8.69 -18.53 -3.90
N GLY A 32 -7.71 -19.13 -4.61
CA GLY A 32 -7.62 -19.14 -6.07
C GLY A 32 -7.15 -17.80 -6.68
N TYR A 33 -6.37 -17.00 -5.95
CA TYR A 33 -5.72 -15.80 -6.49
C TYR A 33 -4.60 -16.19 -7.46
N SER A 34 -4.50 -15.45 -8.58
CA SER A 34 -3.44 -15.63 -9.57
C SER A 34 -2.18 -14.81 -9.27
N ALA A 35 -2.27 -13.85 -8.37
CA ALA A 35 -1.17 -12.99 -7.97
C ALA A 35 -1.32 -12.55 -6.52
N ILE A 36 -0.21 -12.16 -5.91
CA ILE A 36 -0.15 -11.59 -4.57
C ILE A 36 0.83 -10.42 -4.53
N THR A 37 0.47 -9.40 -3.79
CA THR A 37 1.29 -8.20 -3.57
C THR A 37 1.73 -8.16 -2.10
N LEU A 38 2.90 -7.62 -1.82
CA LEU A 38 3.23 -7.08 -0.50
C LEU A 38 3.66 -5.62 -0.64
N THR A 39 3.06 -4.77 0.19
CA THR A 39 3.27 -3.32 0.26
C THR A 39 3.52 -2.92 1.72
N GLU A 40 4.60 -3.41 2.28
CA GLU A 40 4.91 -3.18 3.69
C GLU A 40 5.01 -1.69 4.01
N HIS A 41 4.68 -1.33 5.24
CA HIS A 41 4.89 0.04 5.74
C HIS A 41 6.35 0.48 5.65
N GLY A 42 6.59 1.79 5.64
CA GLY A 42 7.87 2.42 5.44
C GLY A 42 9.05 1.79 6.20
N LEU A 43 8.88 1.30 7.44
CA LEU A 43 9.93 0.62 8.18
C LEU A 43 10.26 -0.78 7.65
N GLY A 44 9.26 -1.54 7.19
CA GLY A 44 9.43 -2.85 6.57
C GLY A 44 9.89 -2.73 5.12
N SER A 45 9.41 -1.71 4.44
CA SER A 45 9.75 -1.33 3.07
C SER A 45 9.73 -2.52 2.12
N VAL A 46 10.86 -2.81 1.48
CA VAL A 46 11.05 -3.87 0.49
C VAL A 46 11.60 -5.18 1.08
N SER A 47 11.69 -5.28 2.41
CA SER A 47 12.36 -6.40 3.09
C SER A 47 11.69 -7.76 2.87
N SER A 48 10.36 -7.77 2.65
CA SER A 48 9.59 -9.00 2.38
C SER A 48 9.69 -9.51 0.94
N HIS A 49 10.19 -8.71 0.00
CA HIS A 49 10.09 -8.96 -1.43
C HIS A 49 10.79 -10.25 -1.87
N TRP A 50 11.97 -10.53 -1.31
CA TRP A 50 12.68 -11.77 -1.66
C TRP A 50 11.91 -13.02 -1.23
N GLN A 51 11.33 -13.01 -0.03
CA GLN A 51 10.54 -14.13 0.46
C GLN A 51 9.23 -14.24 -0.32
N LEU A 52 8.59 -13.11 -0.65
CA LEU A 52 7.41 -13.07 -1.51
C LEU A 52 7.67 -13.71 -2.86
N GLU A 53 8.74 -13.30 -3.57
CA GLU A 53 9.08 -13.87 -4.88
C GLU A 53 9.26 -15.38 -4.80
N LYS A 54 10.10 -15.83 -3.85
CA LYS A 54 10.40 -17.25 -3.66
C LYS A 54 9.15 -18.09 -3.43
N GLU A 55 8.30 -17.67 -2.50
CA GLU A 55 7.13 -18.47 -2.13
C GLU A 55 6.00 -18.39 -3.18
N ALA A 56 5.78 -17.22 -3.79
CA ALA A 56 4.78 -17.05 -4.84
C ALA A 56 5.14 -17.85 -6.11
N LEU A 57 6.39 -17.78 -6.57
CA LEU A 57 6.84 -18.55 -7.73
C LEU A 57 6.77 -20.07 -7.47
N LYS A 58 7.14 -20.52 -6.27
CA LYS A 58 7.00 -21.92 -5.85
C LYS A 58 5.54 -22.38 -5.86
N ALA A 59 4.62 -21.50 -5.49
CA ALA A 59 3.18 -21.75 -5.46
C ALA A 59 2.49 -21.57 -6.82
N GLY A 60 3.21 -21.11 -7.86
CA GLY A 60 2.68 -20.91 -9.20
C GLY A 60 1.80 -19.66 -9.36
N ILE A 61 1.91 -18.69 -8.45
CA ILE A 61 1.21 -17.41 -8.55
C ILE A 61 2.21 -16.26 -8.74
N LYS A 62 1.73 -15.15 -9.29
CA LYS A 62 2.57 -14.00 -9.64
C LYS A 62 2.88 -13.12 -8.42
N PRO A 63 4.15 -12.85 -8.07
CA PRO A 63 4.50 -11.83 -7.09
C PRO A 63 4.37 -10.43 -7.68
N ILE A 64 3.88 -9.48 -6.90
CA ILE A 64 3.84 -8.05 -7.22
C ILE A 64 4.52 -7.31 -6.07
N PHE A 65 5.46 -6.42 -6.41
CA PHE A 65 6.29 -5.72 -5.43
C PHE A 65 5.86 -4.28 -5.26
N GLY A 66 5.66 -3.87 -4.03
CA GLY A 66 5.24 -2.53 -3.70
C GLY A 66 5.70 -2.07 -2.33
N LEU A 67 5.23 -0.90 -1.96
CA LEU A 67 5.51 -0.22 -0.70
C LEU A 67 4.28 0.59 -0.32
N GLU A 68 3.83 0.55 0.92
CA GLU A 68 3.02 1.60 1.49
C GLU A 68 3.94 2.62 2.15
N ALA A 69 4.24 3.68 1.39
CA ALA A 69 5.12 4.74 1.82
C ALA A 69 4.43 5.68 2.82
N TYR A 70 5.19 6.19 3.78
CA TYR A 70 4.80 7.38 4.52
C TYR A 70 5.12 8.61 3.69
N CYS A 71 4.09 9.26 3.15
CA CYS A 71 4.22 10.45 2.35
C CYS A 71 4.13 11.67 3.28
N GLY A 72 5.27 12.31 3.50
CA GLY A 72 5.34 13.56 4.27
C GLY A 72 4.95 14.77 3.44
N ALA A 73 5.72 15.85 3.54
CA ALA A 73 5.47 17.09 2.80
C ALA A 73 5.46 16.88 1.27
N VAL A 74 4.30 16.59 0.72
CA VAL A 74 4.03 16.77 -0.71
C VAL A 74 3.87 18.29 -0.99
N ASP A 75 3.56 19.07 0.02
CA ASP A 75 3.47 20.53 0.03
C ASP A 75 4.51 21.16 0.93
N GLU A 76 5.03 22.36 0.57
CA GLU A 76 5.89 23.15 1.45
C GLU A 76 5.18 23.58 2.76
N GLU A 77 3.86 23.67 2.75
CA GLU A 77 3.02 23.94 3.92
C GLU A 77 2.98 22.79 4.93
N TYR A 78 3.31 21.54 4.49
CA TYR A 78 3.24 20.33 5.32
C TYR A 78 4.61 19.70 5.46
N ARG A 79 5.45 20.29 6.30
CA ARG A 79 6.74 19.69 6.65
C ARG A 79 6.57 18.57 7.68
N GLY A 80 6.54 17.35 7.18
CA GLY A 80 7.25 16.21 7.73
C GLY A 80 6.79 15.54 9.02
N GLN A 81 5.66 15.88 9.65
CA GLN A 81 5.25 15.19 10.89
C GLN A 81 4.19 14.10 10.69
N TYR A 82 3.61 13.98 9.51
CA TYR A 82 2.44 13.13 9.31
C TYR A 82 2.74 11.95 8.40
N LYS A 83 2.37 10.77 8.89
CA LYS A 83 2.44 9.52 8.14
C LYS A 83 1.19 9.40 7.26
N ASN A 84 1.11 10.17 6.18
CA ASN A 84 0.06 9.92 5.20
C ASN A 84 0.48 8.76 4.32
N HIS A 85 -0.40 7.81 4.15
CA HIS A 85 -0.14 6.58 3.42
C HIS A 85 -0.22 6.78 1.90
N LEU A 86 0.64 6.10 1.16
CA LEU A 86 0.65 6.10 -0.30
C LEU A 86 1.10 4.73 -0.79
N THR A 87 0.26 4.05 -1.55
CA THR A 87 0.59 2.74 -2.11
C THR A 87 1.34 2.90 -3.43
N ILE A 88 2.54 2.36 -3.53
CA ILE A 88 3.41 2.44 -4.70
C ILE A 88 3.77 1.04 -5.16
N LEU A 89 3.58 0.73 -6.44
CA LEU A 89 3.90 -0.55 -7.04
C LEU A 89 4.98 -0.40 -8.10
N ALA A 90 5.87 -1.37 -8.19
CA ALA A 90 6.83 -1.47 -9.28
C ALA A 90 6.18 -2.15 -10.49
N LYS A 91 6.04 -1.42 -11.61
CA LYS A 91 5.49 -1.95 -12.86
C LYS A 91 6.48 -2.83 -13.60
N ASP A 92 7.73 -2.43 -13.62
CA ASP A 92 8.82 -3.05 -14.36
C ASP A 92 10.16 -2.91 -13.61
N GLN A 93 11.23 -3.34 -14.23
CA GLN A 93 12.55 -3.35 -13.61
C GLN A 93 13.06 -1.93 -13.27
N ASP A 94 12.72 -0.93 -14.09
CA ASP A 94 13.06 0.46 -13.80
C ASP A 94 12.23 0.99 -12.63
N GLY A 95 10.96 0.62 -12.59
CA GLY A 95 10.08 0.91 -11.43
C GLY A 95 10.62 0.31 -10.14
N TYR A 96 11.12 -0.93 -10.16
CA TYR A 96 11.71 -1.53 -8.97
C TYR A 96 12.99 -0.83 -8.50
N ARG A 97 13.85 -0.40 -9.43
CA ARG A 97 15.03 0.44 -9.11
C ARG A 97 14.60 1.78 -8.50
N ASN A 98 13.56 2.40 -9.08
CA ASN A 98 13.03 3.67 -8.57
C ASN A 98 12.36 3.51 -7.21
N LEU A 99 11.62 2.42 -6.98
CA LEU A 99 11.08 2.06 -5.67
C LEU A 99 12.20 1.95 -4.62
N SER A 100 13.29 1.25 -4.95
CA SER A 100 14.46 1.12 -4.08
C SER A 100 15.13 2.46 -3.78
N ARG A 101 15.21 3.37 -4.79
CA ARG A 101 15.72 4.74 -4.59
C ARG A 101 14.84 5.55 -3.64
N ILE A 102 13.52 5.48 -3.82
CA ILE A 102 12.55 6.15 -2.93
C ILE A 102 12.74 5.66 -1.48
N VAL A 103 12.85 4.35 -1.29
CA VAL A 103 13.12 3.75 0.03
C VAL A 103 14.44 4.27 0.59
N THR A 104 15.53 4.20 -0.17
CA THR A 104 16.84 4.69 0.28
C THR A 104 16.78 6.16 0.69
N GLN A 105 16.17 7.00 -0.15
CA GLN A 105 16.05 8.44 0.15
C GLN A 105 15.21 8.69 1.40
N SER A 106 14.12 7.93 1.61
CA SER A 106 13.28 8.09 2.80
C SER A 106 14.02 7.78 4.10
N TYR A 107 15.01 6.88 4.06
CA TYR A 107 15.88 6.60 5.20
C TYR A 107 17.01 7.62 5.37
N LEU A 108 17.50 8.21 4.29
CA LEU A 108 18.46 9.33 4.38
C LEU A 108 17.81 10.60 4.92
N ASP A 109 16.55 10.82 4.59
CA ASP A 109 15.72 11.94 5.06
C ASP A 109 14.95 11.61 6.36
N TYR A 110 15.39 10.58 7.11
CA TYR A 110 14.70 10.04 8.27
C TYR A 110 14.49 11.11 9.36
N HIS A 111 13.21 11.32 9.70
CA HIS A 111 12.82 12.14 10.83
C HIS A 111 11.65 11.48 11.56
N TYR A 112 11.90 10.81 12.68
CA TYR A 112 10.98 9.91 13.39
C TYR A 112 10.52 8.68 12.57
N HIS A 113 10.38 8.81 11.26
CA HIS A 113 9.98 7.76 10.32
C HIS A 113 10.65 8.00 8.97
N PRO A 114 10.87 6.92 8.18
CA PRO A 114 11.30 7.08 6.79
C PRO A 114 10.14 7.68 5.99
N THR A 115 10.29 8.93 5.55
CA THR A 115 9.23 9.69 4.88
C THR A 115 9.63 10.03 3.47
N VAL A 116 8.73 9.79 2.52
CA VAL A 116 8.95 10.08 1.10
C VAL A 116 8.51 11.51 0.79
N SER A 117 9.40 12.30 0.20
CA SER A 117 9.12 13.67 -0.22
C SER A 117 8.50 13.72 -1.63
N GLY A 118 7.75 14.79 -1.93
CA GLY A 118 7.23 15.03 -3.27
C GLY A 118 8.31 15.11 -4.33
N ARG A 119 9.50 15.64 -3.99
CA ARG A 119 10.67 15.69 -4.89
C ARG A 119 11.16 14.28 -5.24
N SER A 120 11.27 13.39 -4.25
CA SER A 120 11.67 12.00 -4.46
C SER A 120 10.67 11.26 -5.34
N LEU A 121 9.36 11.44 -5.10
CA LEU A 121 8.30 10.86 -5.92
C LEU A 121 8.38 11.35 -7.38
N ALA A 122 8.44 12.66 -7.60
CA ALA A 122 8.48 13.25 -8.94
C ALA A 122 9.70 12.79 -9.74
N SER A 123 10.89 12.73 -9.11
CA SER A 123 12.14 12.32 -9.78
C SER A 123 12.24 10.82 -10.04
N SER A 124 11.41 10.01 -9.41
CA SER A 124 11.45 8.54 -9.50
C SER A 124 10.16 7.95 -10.10
N ALA A 125 9.33 8.73 -10.78
CA ALA A 125 8.00 8.31 -11.23
C ALA A 125 8.02 7.21 -12.31
N THR A 126 9.10 7.12 -13.11
CA THR A 126 9.19 6.16 -14.22
C THR A 126 9.08 4.72 -13.74
N GLY A 127 8.24 3.93 -14.39
CA GLY A 127 8.05 2.51 -14.07
C GLY A 127 7.29 2.24 -12.78
N LEU A 128 6.73 3.26 -12.13
CA LEU A 128 5.88 3.12 -10.95
C LEU A 128 4.41 3.21 -11.32
N ILE A 129 3.58 2.54 -10.53
CA ILE A 129 2.13 2.72 -10.45
C ILE A 129 1.82 3.17 -9.03
N VAL A 130 0.98 4.21 -8.90
CA VAL A 130 0.68 4.82 -7.61
C VAL A 130 -0.83 4.79 -7.38
N LEU A 131 -1.22 4.24 -6.23
CA LEU A 131 -2.59 4.29 -5.74
C LEU A 131 -2.66 5.38 -4.66
N SER A 132 -3.79 6.06 -4.57
CA SER A 132 -3.96 7.20 -3.66
C SER A 132 -3.77 6.87 -2.17
N GLY A 133 -3.75 5.59 -1.82
CA GLY A 133 -3.60 5.08 -0.46
C GLY A 133 -4.93 4.92 0.29
N CYS A 134 -4.87 4.33 1.48
CA CYS A 134 -6.02 4.00 2.32
C CYS A 134 -6.69 5.23 2.96
N SER A 135 -7.56 5.03 3.94
CA SER A 135 -8.24 6.11 4.69
C SER A 135 -7.30 7.07 5.43
N GLY A 136 -6.05 6.66 5.64
CA GLY A 136 -4.96 7.46 6.21
C GLY A 136 -4.11 8.21 5.17
N SER A 137 -4.46 8.14 3.90
CA SER A 137 -3.72 8.78 2.81
C SER A 137 -3.81 10.31 2.83
N LEU A 138 -2.86 10.96 2.16
CA LEU A 138 -2.87 12.42 2.02
C LEU A 138 -4.17 12.90 1.35
N LEU A 139 -4.61 12.22 0.29
CA LEU A 139 -5.83 12.59 -0.43
C LEU A 139 -7.08 12.47 0.47
N ALA A 140 -7.22 11.35 1.18
CA ALA A 140 -8.34 11.14 2.10
C ALA A 140 -8.34 12.13 3.27
N CYS A 141 -7.17 12.46 3.80
CA CYS A 141 -7.02 13.44 4.89
C CYS A 141 -7.34 14.87 4.41
N ARG A 142 -6.99 15.23 3.18
CA ARG A 142 -7.33 16.54 2.61
C ARG A 142 -8.81 16.65 2.28
N LEU A 143 -9.43 15.55 1.88
CA LEU A 143 -10.85 15.52 1.55
C LEU A 143 -11.75 15.61 2.80
N LEU A 144 -11.43 14.86 3.86
CA LEU A 144 -12.33 14.66 5.02
C LEU A 144 -11.73 15.09 6.35
N GLY A 145 -10.58 15.74 6.35
CA GLY A 145 -9.82 15.96 7.56
C GLY A 145 -9.10 14.70 8.05
N GLY A 146 -8.17 14.84 8.99
CA GLY A 146 -7.37 13.75 9.55
C GLY A 146 -6.02 14.22 10.05
N LYS A 147 -5.12 13.27 10.35
CA LYS A 147 -3.77 13.61 10.81
C LYS A 147 -3.06 14.49 9.77
N GLY A 148 -2.65 15.68 10.18
CA GLY A 148 -1.96 16.62 9.32
C GLY A 148 -2.82 17.62 8.58
N THR A 149 -4.10 17.66 8.87
CA THR A 149 -4.97 18.77 8.43
C THR A 149 -5.34 19.65 9.62
N PRO A 150 -5.43 20.98 9.44
CA PRO A 150 -5.70 21.91 10.53
C PRO A 150 -7.06 21.74 11.19
N GLU A 151 -8.03 21.21 10.47
CA GLU A 151 -9.43 21.15 10.91
C GLU A 151 -10.11 19.83 10.51
N HIS A 152 -11.05 19.41 11.34
CA HIS A 152 -11.98 18.32 11.02
C HIS A 152 -13.09 18.91 10.13
N ASN A 153 -13.19 18.47 8.89
CA ASN A 153 -14.23 18.97 7.99
C ASN A 153 -15.51 18.15 8.16
N ASP A 154 -16.59 18.80 8.55
CA ASP A 154 -17.93 18.18 8.58
C ASP A 154 -18.44 17.83 7.16
N ALA A 155 -17.84 18.43 6.13
CA ALA A 155 -18.14 18.17 4.72
C ALA A 155 -16.85 17.94 3.92
N PRO A 156 -16.90 17.15 2.81
CA PRO A 156 -15.72 16.90 1.97
C PRO A 156 -15.17 18.19 1.35
N ASP A 157 -13.87 18.45 1.55
CA ASP A 157 -13.13 19.53 0.89
C ASP A 157 -12.60 19.10 -0.48
N TYR A 158 -13.41 19.29 -1.50
CA TYR A 158 -13.06 18.94 -2.88
C TYR A 158 -11.95 19.81 -3.46
N ASP A 159 -11.81 21.06 -3.02
CA ASP A 159 -10.78 21.97 -3.52
C ASP A 159 -9.39 21.55 -3.00
N ALA A 160 -9.29 21.19 -1.73
CA ALA A 160 -8.06 20.63 -1.17
C ALA A 160 -7.70 19.29 -1.81
N ALA A 161 -8.68 18.41 -2.02
CA ALA A 161 -8.48 17.13 -2.70
C ALA A 161 -8.01 17.31 -4.15
N SER A 162 -8.60 18.26 -4.89
CA SER A 162 -8.24 18.56 -6.29
C SER A 162 -6.79 19.03 -6.44
N LYS A 163 -6.28 19.82 -5.50
CA LYS A 163 -4.86 20.23 -5.48
C LYS A 163 -3.92 19.02 -5.34
N VAL A 164 -4.27 18.05 -4.48
CA VAL A 164 -3.50 16.83 -4.32
C VAL A 164 -3.54 16.01 -5.60
N ILE A 165 -4.73 15.77 -6.16
CA ILE A 165 -4.92 15.05 -7.41
C ILE A 165 -4.10 15.67 -8.54
N GLY A 166 -4.21 16.99 -8.75
CA GLY A 166 -3.50 17.69 -9.81
C GLY A 166 -1.99 17.48 -9.73
N ARG A 167 -1.43 17.41 -8.52
CA ARG A 167 -0.01 17.16 -8.30
C ARG A 167 0.39 15.72 -8.64
N PHE A 168 -0.36 14.74 -8.15
CA PHE A 168 -0.06 13.32 -8.45
C PHE A 168 -0.25 13.00 -9.93
N VAL A 169 -1.27 13.57 -10.57
CA VAL A 169 -1.45 13.44 -12.03
C VAL A 169 -0.31 14.08 -12.80
N ALA A 170 0.21 15.23 -12.37
CA ALA A 170 1.38 15.86 -12.99
C ALA A 170 2.65 15.00 -12.91
N TRP A 171 2.81 14.17 -11.86
CA TRP A 171 3.98 13.30 -11.67
C TRP A 171 3.81 11.93 -12.33
N PHE A 172 2.62 11.33 -12.26
CA PHE A 172 2.40 9.93 -12.61
C PHE A 172 1.46 9.74 -13.82
N GLY A 173 0.72 10.79 -14.24
CA GLY A 173 -0.21 10.71 -15.36
C GLY A 173 -1.20 9.55 -15.19
N GLU A 174 -1.31 8.70 -16.22
CA GLU A 174 -2.19 7.52 -16.26
C GLU A 174 -1.76 6.38 -15.30
N ALA A 175 -0.60 6.51 -14.65
CA ALA A 175 -0.14 5.55 -13.64
C ALA A 175 -0.63 5.90 -12.22
N TYR A 176 -1.43 6.96 -12.04
CA TYR A 176 -2.08 7.31 -10.79
C TYR A 176 -3.53 6.82 -10.75
N TYR A 177 -3.93 6.18 -9.65
CA TYR A 177 -5.25 5.59 -9.44
C TYR A 177 -5.84 6.03 -8.10
N LEU A 178 -7.18 6.17 -8.05
CA LEU A 178 -7.88 6.40 -6.79
C LEU A 178 -8.22 5.06 -6.13
N GLU A 179 -7.67 4.86 -4.95
CA GLU A 179 -7.83 3.62 -4.17
C GLU A 179 -9.10 3.65 -3.35
N VAL A 180 -9.99 2.69 -3.56
CA VAL A 180 -11.23 2.49 -2.80
C VAL A 180 -11.15 1.19 -2.01
N GLN A 181 -11.77 1.16 -0.82
CA GLN A 181 -11.69 0.03 0.10
C GLN A 181 -13.08 -0.55 0.40
N ASN A 182 -13.16 -1.85 0.68
CA ASN A 182 -14.42 -2.58 0.83
C ASN A 182 -14.91 -2.71 2.28
N PHE A 183 -14.81 -1.65 3.07
CA PHE A 183 -15.22 -1.62 4.49
C PHE A 183 -16.49 -0.80 4.70
N PRO A 184 -17.69 -1.34 4.38
CA PRO A 184 -18.96 -0.63 4.52
C PRO A 184 -19.36 -0.34 5.97
N GLU A 185 -18.71 -0.97 6.93
CA GLU A 185 -18.89 -0.74 8.37
C GLU A 185 -18.26 0.59 8.82
N LEU A 186 -17.36 1.17 8.01
CA LEU A 186 -16.64 2.41 8.33
C LEU A 186 -17.23 3.58 7.54
N GLU A 187 -17.94 4.47 8.22
CA GLU A 187 -18.55 5.66 7.59
C GLU A 187 -17.54 6.50 6.81
N ARG A 188 -16.31 6.64 7.34
CA ARG A 188 -15.22 7.35 6.66
C ARG A 188 -14.87 6.71 5.31
N ILE A 189 -14.81 5.40 5.23
CA ILE A 189 -14.55 4.67 3.96
C ILE A 189 -15.71 4.87 2.99
N CYS A 190 -16.96 4.81 3.48
CA CYS A 190 -18.14 5.08 2.64
C CYS A 190 -18.10 6.50 2.05
N ALA A 191 -17.70 7.49 2.84
CA ALA A 191 -17.57 8.88 2.37
C ALA A 191 -16.44 9.03 1.35
N ILE A 192 -15.26 8.42 1.60
CA ILE A 192 -14.12 8.42 0.67
C ILE A 192 -14.50 7.78 -0.66
N ASN A 193 -15.07 6.57 -0.64
CA ASN A 193 -15.41 5.83 -1.85
C ASN A 193 -16.38 6.61 -2.75
N LYS A 194 -17.43 7.22 -2.16
CA LYS A 194 -18.37 8.09 -2.90
C LYS A 194 -17.69 9.31 -3.52
N ALA A 195 -16.82 9.96 -2.74
CA ALA A 195 -16.11 11.13 -3.22
C ALA A 195 -15.09 10.76 -4.32
N PHE A 196 -14.39 9.63 -4.16
CA PHE A 196 -13.43 9.16 -5.17
C PHE A 196 -14.14 8.71 -6.47
N GLU A 197 -15.33 8.12 -6.39
CA GLU A 197 -16.12 7.86 -7.60
C GLU A 197 -16.46 9.16 -8.34
N LYS A 198 -16.83 10.24 -7.62
CA LYS A 198 -17.07 11.56 -8.22
C LYS A 198 -15.80 12.15 -8.82
N LEU A 199 -14.70 12.21 -8.04
CA LEU A 199 -13.41 12.77 -8.46
C LEU A 199 -12.80 11.96 -9.62
N GLY A 200 -12.91 10.63 -9.62
CA GLY A 200 -12.44 9.78 -10.70
C GLY A 200 -13.12 10.13 -12.04
N LYS A 201 -14.43 10.34 -12.03
CA LYS A 201 -15.19 10.80 -13.21
C LYS A 201 -14.79 12.20 -13.65
N GLU A 202 -14.60 13.10 -12.70
CA GLU A 202 -14.27 14.51 -12.98
C GLU A 202 -12.87 14.66 -13.59
N TYR A 203 -11.90 13.94 -13.07
CA TYR A 203 -10.49 14.04 -13.50
C TYR A 203 -10.07 12.95 -14.51
N GLY A 204 -10.95 12.04 -14.88
CA GLY A 204 -10.62 10.92 -15.78
C GLY A 204 -9.66 9.91 -15.16
N ILE A 205 -9.65 9.75 -13.83
CA ILE A 205 -8.78 8.84 -13.10
C ILE A 205 -9.56 7.56 -12.77
N ARG A 206 -8.97 6.41 -13.10
CA ARG A 206 -9.57 5.10 -12.80
C ARG A 206 -9.56 4.81 -11.31
N LEU A 207 -10.62 4.14 -10.86
CA LEU A 207 -10.69 3.58 -9.51
C LEU A 207 -10.01 2.22 -9.47
N VAL A 208 -9.40 1.89 -8.33
CA VAL A 208 -8.88 0.56 -8.03
C VAL A 208 -9.31 0.16 -6.63
N VAL A 209 -9.78 -1.07 -6.45
CA VAL A 209 -10.11 -1.58 -5.12
C VAL A 209 -8.93 -2.29 -4.49
N THR A 210 -8.77 -2.09 -3.19
CA THR A 210 -7.86 -2.85 -2.33
C THR A 210 -8.57 -3.28 -1.05
N ASN A 211 -7.95 -4.22 -0.33
CA ASN A 211 -8.49 -4.72 0.93
C ASN A 211 -7.60 -4.42 2.14
N ASP A 212 -6.48 -3.73 1.94
CA ASP A 212 -5.58 -3.33 3.04
C ASP A 212 -5.34 -4.49 4.04
N VAL A 213 -4.86 -5.62 3.49
CA VAL A 213 -4.76 -6.89 4.22
C VAL A 213 -3.67 -6.81 5.28
N HIS A 214 -4.00 -7.20 6.51
CA HIS A 214 -3.08 -7.19 7.64
C HIS A 214 -2.90 -8.56 8.31
N TYR A 215 -3.67 -9.56 7.91
CA TYR A 215 -3.54 -10.93 8.40
C TYR A 215 -4.10 -11.95 7.40
N PRO A 216 -3.63 -13.22 7.43
CA PRO A 216 -4.04 -14.22 6.46
C PRO A 216 -5.53 -14.58 6.50
N THR A 217 -6.07 -14.79 7.71
CA THR A 217 -7.46 -15.25 7.92
C THR A 217 -8.14 -14.46 9.04
N MET A 218 -9.47 -14.51 9.10
CA MET A 218 -10.22 -13.87 10.20
C MET A 218 -9.86 -14.42 11.59
N ASP A 219 -9.41 -15.67 11.67
CA ASP A 219 -8.99 -16.26 12.93
C ASP A 219 -7.70 -15.62 13.49
N ASP A 220 -6.94 -14.95 12.62
CA ASP A 220 -5.71 -14.24 12.97
C ASP A 220 -5.93 -12.79 13.45
N ALA A 221 -7.16 -12.27 13.38
CA ALA A 221 -7.48 -10.88 13.71
C ALA A 221 -7.12 -10.50 15.17
N GLU A 222 -7.33 -11.42 16.11
CA GLU A 222 -6.99 -11.21 17.52
C GLU A 222 -5.46 -11.10 17.71
N MET A 223 -4.70 -11.90 16.97
CA MET A 223 -3.24 -11.85 17.04
C MET A 223 -2.68 -10.54 16.50
N GLN A 224 -3.28 -10.00 15.43
CA GLN A 224 -2.93 -8.68 14.92
C GLN A 224 -3.26 -7.58 15.94
N ALA A 225 -4.41 -7.66 16.63
CA ALA A 225 -4.76 -6.73 17.70
C ALA A 225 -3.77 -6.80 18.89
N VAL A 226 -3.28 -7.99 19.23
CA VAL A 226 -2.21 -8.18 20.24
C VAL A 226 -0.93 -7.47 19.82
N LEU A 227 -0.48 -7.63 18.56
CA LEU A 227 0.70 -6.94 18.05
C LEU A 227 0.56 -5.42 18.15
N HIS A 228 -0.59 -4.88 17.81
CA HIS A 228 -0.87 -3.46 17.95
C HIS A 228 -0.83 -2.98 19.40
N ALA A 229 -1.42 -3.74 20.33
CA ALA A 229 -1.38 -3.42 21.76
C ALA A 229 0.06 -3.36 22.28
N VAL A 230 0.90 -4.33 21.89
CA VAL A 230 2.33 -4.37 22.25
C VAL A 230 3.09 -3.19 21.64
N HIS A 231 2.90 -2.92 20.35
CA HIS A 231 3.62 -1.85 19.66
C HIS A 231 3.30 -0.46 20.24
N ARG A 232 2.06 -0.24 20.69
CA ARG A 232 1.63 1.04 21.29
C ARG A 232 1.95 1.17 22.78
N GLY A 233 2.37 0.09 23.43
CA GLY A 233 2.98 0.08 24.76
C GLY A 233 2.10 0.44 25.96
N LYS A 234 0.78 0.64 25.77
CA LYS A 234 -0.12 1.10 26.84
C LYS A 234 -1.59 0.66 26.70
N HIS A 235 -1.94 -0.05 25.67
CA HIS A 235 -3.34 -0.41 25.42
C HIS A 235 -3.55 -1.91 25.66
N SER A 236 -4.71 -2.23 26.24
CA SER A 236 -5.20 -3.61 26.20
C SER A 236 -5.67 -3.95 24.78
N VAL A 237 -5.81 -5.23 24.46
CA VAL A 237 -6.42 -5.67 23.19
C VAL A 237 -7.80 -5.05 22.99
N ASP A 238 -8.59 -4.98 24.06
CA ASP A 238 -9.94 -4.37 24.03
C ASP A 238 -9.90 -2.88 23.70
N ASP A 239 -8.89 -2.15 24.17
CA ASP A 239 -8.74 -0.72 23.85
C ASP A 239 -8.37 -0.55 22.38
N VAL A 240 -7.44 -1.38 21.86
CA VAL A 240 -7.06 -1.38 20.45
C VAL A 240 -8.26 -1.69 19.56
N MET A 241 -9.03 -2.73 19.89
CA MET A 241 -10.23 -3.12 19.14
C MET A 241 -11.29 -2.02 19.11
N ARG A 242 -11.43 -1.23 20.18
CA ARG A 242 -12.36 -0.10 20.24
C ARG A 242 -11.87 1.13 19.48
N GLU A 243 -10.58 1.47 19.61
CA GLU A 243 -10.03 2.70 19.05
C GLU A 243 -9.86 2.64 17.52
N TRP A 244 -9.60 1.45 16.96
CA TRP A 244 -9.16 1.29 15.58
C TRP A 244 -10.19 0.65 14.66
N ASN A 245 -11.42 0.37 15.18
CA ASN A 245 -12.46 -0.27 14.38
C ASN A 245 -12.00 -1.54 13.65
N TYR A 246 -11.18 -2.38 14.31
CA TYR A 246 -10.76 -3.68 13.77
C TYR A 246 -11.90 -4.70 13.61
N ALA A 247 -13.14 -4.25 13.71
CA ALA A 247 -14.32 -5.03 13.39
C ALA A 247 -14.49 -5.32 11.87
N VAL A 248 -13.55 -4.86 11.04
CA VAL A 248 -13.56 -5.09 9.60
C VAL A 248 -12.58 -6.18 9.20
N PRO A 249 -12.90 -6.99 8.16
CA PRO A 249 -12.02 -8.08 7.73
C PRO A 249 -10.80 -7.55 6.95
N LEU A 250 -9.67 -7.37 7.63
CA LEU A 250 -8.39 -7.00 7.02
C LEU A 250 -7.67 -8.24 6.47
N CYS A 251 -8.39 -9.12 5.79
CA CYS A 251 -7.88 -10.31 5.11
C CYS A 251 -8.40 -10.37 3.67
N LEU A 252 -7.85 -11.28 2.85
CA LEU A 252 -8.27 -11.43 1.46
C LEU A 252 -9.76 -11.83 1.37
N PRO A 253 -10.58 -11.15 0.54
CA PRO A 253 -11.96 -11.55 0.30
C PRO A 253 -12.02 -12.93 -0.39
N ALA A 254 -13.03 -13.73 -0.03
CA ALA A 254 -13.16 -15.08 -0.53
C ALA A 254 -13.64 -15.17 -2.00
N SER A 255 -14.22 -14.08 -2.53
CA SER A 255 -14.70 -14.05 -3.93
C SER A 255 -14.89 -12.63 -4.46
N ASP A 256 -14.85 -12.48 -5.79
CA ASP A 256 -15.19 -11.22 -6.47
C ASP A 256 -16.62 -10.76 -6.15
N ARG A 257 -17.55 -11.70 -5.91
CA ARG A 257 -18.93 -11.40 -5.55
C ARG A 257 -19.02 -10.79 -4.16
N GLU A 258 -18.38 -11.39 -3.17
CA GLU A 258 -18.32 -10.84 -1.81
C GLU A 258 -17.75 -9.44 -1.82
N LEU A 259 -16.62 -9.25 -2.50
CA LEU A 259 -15.97 -7.95 -2.65
C LEU A 259 -16.90 -6.92 -3.29
N ALA A 260 -17.57 -7.28 -4.39
CA ALA A 260 -18.50 -6.41 -5.09
C ALA A 260 -19.72 -6.03 -4.21
N ASP A 261 -20.30 -7.00 -3.51
CA ASP A 261 -21.44 -6.77 -2.63
C ASP A 261 -21.08 -5.81 -1.48
N ARG A 262 -19.88 -5.97 -0.91
CA ARG A 262 -19.37 -5.06 0.14
C ARG A 262 -19.12 -3.65 -0.41
N LEU A 263 -18.50 -3.51 -1.58
CA LEU A 263 -18.25 -2.20 -2.21
C LEU A 263 -19.55 -1.46 -2.54
N VAL A 264 -20.57 -2.16 -3.05
CA VAL A 264 -21.89 -1.55 -3.29
C VAL A 264 -22.48 -1.01 -1.98
N ARG A 265 -22.30 -1.70 -0.86
CA ARG A 265 -22.74 -1.25 0.47
C ARG A 265 -22.02 0.01 0.96
N THR A 266 -20.82 0.33 0.45
CA THR A 266 -20.18 1.62 0.72
C THR A 266 -20.86 2.80 0.01
N GLY A 267 -21.82 2.52 -0.87
CA GLY A 267 -22.57 3.51 -1.63
C GLY A 267 -22.02 3.81 -3.02
N MET A 268 -21.04 3.02 -3.49
CA MET A 268 -20.57 3.09 -4.88
C MET A 268 -21.58 2.52 -5.88
N SER A 269 -21.57 3.06 -7.09
CA SER A 269 -22.37 2.51 -8.18
C SER A 269 -21.81 1.14 -8.63
N LYS A 270 -22.69 0.24 -9.09
CA LYS A 270 -22.29 -1.08 -9.62
C LYS A 270 -21.27 -0.97 -10.76
N ARG A 271 -21.36 0.07 -11.59
CA ARG A 271 -20.40 0.33 -12.66
C ARG A 271 -19.02 0.66 -12.12
N ALA A 272 -18.93 1.56 -11.12
CA ALA A 272 -17.66 1.93 -10.50
C ALA A 272 -17.02 0.75 -9.75
N VAL A 273 -17.83 -0.09 -9.10
CA VAL A 273 -17.39 -1.33 -8.46
C VAL A 273 -16.76 -2.29 -9.47
N HIS A 274 -17.44 -2.53 -10.59
CA HIS A 274 -16.91 -3.39 -11.65
C HIS A 274 -15.60 -2.86 -12.22
N GLU A 275 -15.55 -1.56 -12.52
CA GLU A 275 -14.33 -0.88 -12.98
C GLU A 275 -13.18 -1.05 -11.99
N ALA A 276 -13.41 -0.83 -10.69
CA ALA A 276 -12.38 -0.91 -9.67
C ALA A 276 -11.79 -2.33 -9.52
N ILE A 277 -12.63 -3.36 -9.65
CA ILE A 277 -12.20 -4.77 -9.63
C ILE A 277 -11.37 -5.08 -10.89
N GLU A 278 -11.83 -4.70 -12.07
CA GLU A 278 -11.08 -4.93 -13.32
C GLU A 278 -9.77 -4.17 -13.35
N THR A 279 -9.74 -2.93 -12.85
CA THR A 279 -8.52 -2.13 -12.72
C THR A 279 -7.46 -2.84 -11.89
N SER A 280 -7.84 -3.54 -10.81
CA SER A 280 -6.87 -4.27 -9.99
C SER A 280 -6.16 -5.38 -10.78
N ALA A 281 -6.91 -6.13 -11.60
CA ALA A 281 -6.35 -7.15 -12.49
C ALA A 281 -5.49 -6.55 -13.61
N ASP A 282 -5.91 -5.43 -14.20
CA ASP A 282 -5.13 -4.71 -15.23
C ASP A 282 -3.79 -4.22 -14.69
N ILE A 283 -3.78 -3.65 -13.48
CA ILE A 283 -2.55 -3.23 -12.81
C ILE A 283 -1.67 -4.45 -12.54
N ALA A 284 -2.23 -5.52 -11.98
CA ALA A 284 -1.49 -6.74 -11.71
C ALA A 284 -0.86 -7.34 -12.97
N ALA A 285 -1.56 -7.31 -14.12
CA ALA A 285 -1.03 -7.78 -15.40
C ALA A 285 0.16 -6.95 -15.89
N ARG A 286 0.17 -5.66 -15.61
CA ARG A 286 1.23 -4.70 -15.99
C ARG A 286 2.46 -4.75 -15.09
N CYS A 287 2.35 -5.25 -13.86
CA CYS A 287 3.48 -5.38 -12.94
C CYS A 287 4.31 -6.63 -13.30
N ASN A 288 5.48 -6.45 -13.87
CA ASN A 288 6.35 -7.53 -14.34
C ASN A 288 7.79 -7.26 -13.90
N VAL A 289 8.11 -7.64 -12.67
CA VAL A 289 9.44 -7.50 -12.06
C VAL A 289 9.96 -8.89 -11.71
N THR A 290 11.24 -9.12 -11.92
CA THR A 290 11.99 -10.26 -11.40
C THR A 290 13.10 -9.71 -10.53
N LEU A 291 13.23 -10.17 -9.30
CA LEU A 291 14.28 -9.67 -8.43
C LEU A 291 15.67 -10.05 -8.96
N PRO A 292 16.64 -9.13 -8.88
CA PRO A 292 17.99 -9.44 -9.32
C PRO A 292 18.56 -10.54 -8.43
N LYS A 293 19.17 -11.55 -9.06
CA LYS A 293 19.94 -12.55 -8.33
C LYS A 293 21.20 -11.88 -7.79
N ALA A 294 21.50 -12.14 -6.51
CA ALA A 294 22.76 -11.70 -5.95
C ALA A 294 23.92 -12.36 -6.72
N GLU A 295 24.78 -11.56 -7.31
CA GLU A 295 26.06 -12.03 -7.81
C GLU A 295 26.99 -12.33 -6.64
N ARG A 296 27.93 -13.28 -6.82
CA ARG A 296 28.96 -13.48 -5.81
C ARG A 296 29.75 -12.17 -5.69
N LEU A 297 29.72 -11.61 -4.50
CA LEU A 297 30.57 -10.47 -4.20
C LEU A 297 32.02 -10.96 -4.21
N HIS A 298 32.81 -10.50 -5.16
CA HIS A 298 34.24 -10.62 -5.12
C HIS A 298 34.78 -9.36 -4.46
N TYR A 299 35.38 -9.53 -3.29
CA TYR A 299 36.14 -8.43 -2.69
C TYR A 299 37.32 -8.14 -3.64
N PRO A 300 37.49 -6.90 -4.13
CA PRO A 300 38.60 -6.56 -5.01
C PRO A 300 39.88 -6.56 -4.15
N ILE A 301 40.51 -7.72 -4.08
CA ILE A 301 41.86 -7.86 -3.52
C ILE A 301 42.82 -7.65 -4.65
N SER A 302 43.62 -6.60 -4.59
CA SER A 302 44.77 -6.45 -5.48
C SER A 302 45.84 -7.49 -5.12
N GLU A 303 46.69 -7.92 -6.08
CA GLU A 303 47.78 -8.82 -5.76
C GLU A 303 48.74 -8.24 -4.70
N GLU A 304 48.79 -6.92 -4.57
CA GLU A 304 49.57 -6.19 -3.56
C GLU A 304 48.96 -6.30 -2.14
N ASP A 305 47.67 -6.59 -2.01
CA ASP A 305 46.99 -6.77 -0.73
C ASP A 305 47.12 -8.21 -0.18
N LEU A 306 47.66 -9.14 -0.99
CA LEU A 306 47.97 -10.51 -0.59
C LEU A 306 49.30 -10.56 0.16
N VAL A 307 49.34 -9.96 1.35
CA VAL A 307 50.49 -10.15 2.25
C VAL A 307 50.40 -11.54 2.86
N PRO A 308 51.40 -12.41 2.67
CA PRO A 308 51.41 -13.71 3.37
C PRO A 308 51.34 -13.47 4.88
N TRP A 309 50.40 -14.07 5.52
CA TRP A 309 50.41 -14.14 6.99
C TRP A 309 51.57 -15.03 7.43
N THR A 310 52.69 -14.41 7.78
CA THR A 310 53.86 -15.09 8.39
C THR A 310 53.74 -15.12 9.90
#